data_ca322853a3692b09d1cba42d6b441f8e
#
_entry.id   ca322853a3692b09d1cba42d6b441f8e
#
_cell.length_a   1.000
_cell.length_b   1.000
_cell.length_c   1.000
_cell.angle_alpha   90.00
_cell.angle_beta   90.00
_cell.angle_gamma   90.00
#
_symmetry.space_group_name_H-M   'P 1'
#
loop_
_entity.id
_entity.type
_entity.pdbx_description
1 polymer ?
#
loop_
_entity_poly.entity_id
_entity_poly.type
_entity_poly.pdbx_seq_one_letter_code
_entity_poly.pdbx_strand_id
1 'polypeptide(L)'
;MRNQTKMMLVACLMAVSTPMAALAAAQDYAFEAIKAEVRNGPGGDIAVRLVHKPSGKPVEGAVIFRTRLDMSPENMEGMTTKVEPLTESEPGVYKFRADFTMAGGWALKLQAKVQGEPETVQGAVVFTAKD
;
A
#
# COMPACT_ATOMS: atom_id res chain seq x y z
N MET A 1 50.09 -47.99 28.19
CA MET A 1 49.33 -46.74 28.48
C MET A 1 48.94 -46.11 27.18
N ARG A 2 47.69 -46.06 26.92
CA ARG A 2 47.16 -45.52 25.69
C ARG A 2 46.55 -44.12 25.96
N ASN A 3 47.19 -43.11 25.43
CA ASN A 3 46.58 -41.80 25.41
C ASN A 3 45.59 -41.72 24.23
N GLN A 4 44.34 -41.77 24.58
CA GLN A 4 43.30 -41.47 23.59
C GLN A 4 43.05 -39.98 23.59
N THR A 5 43.58 -39.32 22.62
CA THR A 5 43.23 -37.92 22.33
C THR A 5 41.87 -37.93 21.66
N LYS A 6 40.84 -37.63 22.42
CA LYS A 6 39.52 -37.40 21.86
C LYS A 6 39.53 -36.05 21.14
N MET A 7 39.59 -36.11 19.84
CA MET A 7 39.42 -34.97 18.99
C MET A 7 37.93 -34.60 18.98
N MET A 8 37.59 -33.56 19.69
CA MET A 8 36.24 -33.02 19.71
C MET A 8 36.06 -32.15 18.47
N LEU A 9 35.33 -32.66 17.48
CA LEU A 9 34.94 -31.90 16.31
C LEU A 9 33.80 -30.98 16.72
N VAL A 10 34.09 -29.70 16.95
CA VAL A 10 33.07 -28.68 17.12
C VAL A 10 32.61 -28.30 15.74
N ALA A 11 31.46 -28.83 15.33
CA ALA A 11 30.77 -28.36 14.14
C ALA A 11 30.13 -26.99 14.46
N CYS A 12 30.79 -25.92 14.04
CA CYS A 12 30.15 -24.61 14.01
C CYS A 12 29.04 -24.62 12.95
N LEU A 13 27.82 -24.81 13.40
CA LEU A 13 26.65 -24.52 12.57
C LEU A 13 26.56 -23.01 12.45
N MET A 14 27.09 -22.45 11.37
CA MET A 14 26.78 -21.08 11.00
C MET A 14 25.35 -21.06 10.48
N ALA A 15 24.42 -20.63 11.32
CA ALA A 15 23.08 -20.29 10.89
C ALA A 15 23.17 -19.04 10.02
N VAL A 16 23.09 -19.23 8.71
CA VAL A 16 22.96 -18.13 7.77
C VAL A 16 21.51 -17.62 7.89
N SER A 17 21.29 -16.64 8.75
CA SER A 17 20.03 -15.94 8.77
C SER A 17 19.97 -15.04 7.54
N THR A 18 19.24 -15.46 6.52
CA THR A 18 18.91 -14.59 5.38
C THR A 18 17.94 -13.52 5.85
N PRO A 19 18.25 -12.24 5.68
CA PRO A 19 17.33 -11.19 6.05
C PRO A 19 16.13 -11.20 5.11
N MET A 20 14.96 -11.60 5.61
CA MET A 20 13.68 -11.45 4.90
C MET A 20 13.11 -10.02 5.03
N ALA A 21 13.92 -9.05 5.43
CA ALA A 21 13.51 -7.69 5.74
C ALA A 21 12.91 -6.94 4.53
N ALA A 22 13.36 -7.23 3.29
CA ALA A 22 12.92 -6.49 2.12
C ALA A 22 11.47 -6.79 1.70
N LEU A 23 10.98 -8.02 1.84
CA LEU A 23 9.59 -8.37 1.52
C LEU A 23 8.60 -7.94 2.61
N ALA A 24 9.06 -7.90 3.87
CA ALA A 24 8.24 -7.44 4.99
C ALA A 24 8.00 -5.92 4.94
N ALA A 25 8.96 -5.12 4.44
CA ALA A 25 8.89 -3.67 4.45
C ALA A 25 7.73 -3.10 3.62
N ALA A 26 7.47 -3.62 2.43
CA ALA A 26 6.35 -3.17 1.58
C ALA A 26 4.99 -3.48 2.22
N GLN A 27 4.88 -4.54 2.99
CA GLN A 27 3.66 -4.93 3.69
C GLN A 27 3.42 -4.12 4.97
N ASP A 28 4.41 -3.38 5.43
CA ASP A 28 4.30 -2.50 6.59
C ASP A 28 3.55 -1.19 6.30
N TYR A 29 3.14 -0.98 5.06
CA TYR A 29 2.42 0.21 4.64
C TYR A 29 0.96 -0.12 4.31
N ALA A 30 0.08 0.83 4.59
CA ALA A 30 -1.33 0.73 4.25
C ALA A 30 -1.87 2.07 3.75
N PHE A 31 -2.74 1.99 2.74
CA PHE A 31 -3.55 3.11 2.31
C PHE A 31 -4.89 3.05 3.02
N GLU A 32 -5.33 4.18 3.53
CA GLU A 32 -6.60 4.32 4.25
C GLU A 32 -7.43 5.45 3.66
N ALA A 33 -8.73 5.23 3.51
CA ALA A 33 -9.64 6.29 3.09
C ALA A 33 -9.80 7.31 4.22
N ILE A 34 -9.69 8.59 3.90
CA ILE A 34 -9.99 9.65 4.87
C ILE A 34 -11.50 9.80 5.01
N LYS A 35 -12.22 9.74 3.89
CA LYS A 35 -13.67 9.73 3.84
C LYS A 35 -14.11 8.69 2.81
N ALA A 36 -14.68 7.59 3.29
CA ALA A 36 -15.03 6.46 2.43
C ALA A 36 -16.31 6.68 1.61
N GLU A 37 -17.19 7.57 2.04
CA GLU A 37 -18.40 7.93 1.29
C GLU A 37 -18.14 9.13 0.38
N VAL A 38 -18.55 9.00 -0.87
CA VAL A 38 -18.44 10.06 -1.86
C VAL A 38 -19.78 10.26 -2.57
N ARG A 39 -19.96 11.42 -3.16
CA ARG A 39 -21.15 11.69 -3.95
C ARG A 39 -21.00 11.10 -5.34
N ASN A 40 -22.04 10.42 -5.80
CA ASN A 40 -22.12 9.99 -7.19
C ASN A 40 -22.15 11.22 -8.11
N GLY A 41 -21.39 11.19 -9.19
CA GLY A 41 -21.32 12.28 -10.14
C GLY A 41 -19.89 12.65 -10.53
N PRO A 42 -19.75 13.68 -11.40
CA PRO A 42 -18.45 14.12 -11.87
C PRO A 42 -17.70 14.98 -10.84
N GLY A 43 -16.38 15.00 -10.94
CA GLY A 43 -15.52 15.92 -10.19
C GLY A 43 -15.44 15.66 -8.70
N GLY A 44 -15.62 14.41 -8.26
CA GLY A 44 -15.51 14.05 -6.85
C GLY A 44 -14.07 14.03 -6.37
N ASP A 45 -13.82 14.67 -5.23
CA ASP A 45 -12.51 14.66 -4.58
C ASP A 45 -12.47 13.52 -3.57
N ILE A 46 -11.42 12.70 -3.67
CA ILE A 46 -11.14 11.62 -2.72
C ILE A 46 -9.74 11.79 -2.15
N ALA A 47 -9.53 11.30 -0.95
CA ALA A 47 -8.24 11.38 -0.28
C ALA A 47 -7.92 10.07 0.40
N VAL A 48 -6.65 9.68 0.33
CA VAL A 48 -6.11 8.52 1.03
C VAL A 48 -4.95 8.96 1.91
N ARG A 49 -4.79 8.29 3.02
CA ARG A 49 -3.62 8.42 3.87
C ARG A 49 -2.74 7.20 3.69
N LEU A 50 -1.45 7.41 3.49
CA LEU A 50 -0.47 6.33 3.51
C LEU A 50 0.18 6.29 4.88
N VAL A 51 0.13 5.14 5.53
CA VAL A 51 0.59 4.96 6.90
C VAL A 51 1.62 3.85 6.97
N HIS A 52 2.68 4.08 7.74
CA HIS A 52 3.61 3.04 8.14
C HIS A 52 3.02 2.35 9.38
N LYS A 53 2.53 1.14 9.25
CA LYS A 53 1.77 0.42 10.29
C LYS A 53 2.53 0.24 11.60
N PRO A 54 3.82 -0.18 11.59
CA PRO A 54 4.54 -0.40 12.85
C PRO A 54 4.69 0.86 13.70
N SER A 55 4.87 2.02 13.09
CA SER A 55 5.02 3.30 13.80
C SER A 55 3.73 4.09 13.91
N GLY A 56 2.71 3.77 13.12
CA GLY A 56 1.49 4.55 13.01
C GLY A 56 1.66 5.93 12.37
N LYS A 57 2.84 6.21 11.81
CA LYS A 57 3.14 7.54 11.25
C LYS A 57 2.70 7.65 9.80
N PRO A 58 2.21 8.84 9.39
CA PRO A 58 1.94 9.11 7.99
C PRO A 58 3.24 9.12 7.18
N VAL A 59 3.16 8.67 5.94
CA VAL A 59 4.29 8.61 5.00
C VAL A 59 4.22 9.78 4.05
N GLU A 60 5.16 10.70 4.19
CA GLU A 60 5.28 11.87 3.33
C GLU A 60 6.14 11.57 2.10
N GLY A 61 5.90 12.29 1.02
CA GLY A 61 6.75 12.26 -0.16
C GLY A 61 6.76 10.96 -0.95
N ALA A 62 5.79 10.09 -0.74
CA ALA A 62 5.63 8.92 -1.58
C ALA A 62 5.19 9.33 -3.00
N VAL A 63 5.71 8.64 -4.00
CA VAL A 63 5.33 8.87 -5.39
C VAL A 63 4.33 7.80 -5.80
N ILE A 64 3.08 8.18 -5.93
CA ILE A 64 2.04 7.30 -6.45
C ILE A 64 2.11 7.36 -7.97
N PHE A 65 2.60 6.30 -8.59
CA PHE A 65 2.88 6.28 -10.03
C PHE A 65 1.83 5.52 -10.84
N ARG A 66 0.94 4.78 -10.17
CA ARG A 66 -0.15 4.08 -10.84
C ARG A 66 -1.40 4.09 -9.96
N THR A 67 -2.51 4.43 -10.59
CA THR A 67 -3.83 4.40 -9.98
C THR A 67 -4.82 3.74 -10.93
N ARG A 68 -5.77 3.03 -10.38
CA ARG A 68 -6.93 2.49 -11.11
C ARG A 68 -8.14 2.56 -10.19
N LEU A 69 -9.21 3.12 -10.68
CA LEU A 69 -10.49 3.16 -9.96
C LEU A 69 -11.50 2.31 -10.73
N ASP A 70 -11.97 1.24 -10.12
CA ASP A 70 -12.91 0.32 -10.74
C ASP A 70 -13.99 -0.17 -9.76
N MET A 71 -15.04 -0.77 -10.30
CA MET A 71 -16.14 -1.30 -9.50
C MET A 71 -15.97 -2.78 -9.14
N SER A 72 -14.74 -3.23 -8.87
CA SER A 72 -14.49 -4.60 -8.42
C SER A 72 -15.27 -4.99 -7.15
N PRO A 73 -15.55 -4.09 -6.17
CA PRO A 73 -16.42 -4.43 -5.05
C PRO A 73 -17.83 -4.85 -5.45
N GLU A 74 -18.29 -4.45 -6.64
CA GLU A 74 -19.60 -4.82 -7.20
C GLU A 74 -19.48 -5.92 -8.26
N ASN A 75 -18.34 -6.63 -8.32
CA ASN A 75 -18.03 -7.63 -9.34
C ASN A 75 -18.04 -7.07 -10.78
N MET A 76 -17.78 -5.77 -10.91
CA MET A 76 -17.71 -5.08 -12.19
C MET A 76 -16.33 -4.46 -12.40
N GLU A 77 -15.31 -5.29 -12.45
CA GLU A 77 -13.91 -4.86 -12.58
C GLU A 77 -13.63 -4.12 -13.90
N GLY A 78 -14.40 -4.42 -14.93
CA GLY A 78 -14.32 -3.72 -16.21
C GLY A 78 -14.87 -2.29 -16.20
N MET A 79 -15.65 -1.91 -15.19
CA MET A 79 -16.14 -0.55 -15.01
C MET A 79 -15.03 0.29 -14.36
N THR A 80 -14.39 1.12 -15.15
CA THR A 80 -13.31 2.00 -14.71
C THR A 80 -13.66 3.45 -14.97
N THR A 81 -13.02 4.33 -14.23
CA THR A 81 -13.10 5.77 -14.46
C THR A 81 -11.72 6.40 -14.31
N LYS A 82 -11.58 7.59 -14.88
CA LYS A 82 -10.34 8.34 -14.83
C LYS A 82 -10.09 8.88 -13.43
N VAL A 83 -8.84 8.81 -12.99
CA VAL A 83 -8.37 9.35 -11.72
C VAL A 83 -7.25 10.34 -12.00
N GLU A 84 -7.38 11.54 -11.46
CA GLU A 84 -6.37 12.59 -11.61
C GLU A 84 -5.77 12.92 -10.23
N PRO A 85 -4.44 12.92 -10.09
CA PRO A 85 -3.83 13.34 -8.84
C PRO A 85 -3.99 14.85 -8.64
N LEU A 86 -4.25 15.23 -7.39
CA LEU A 86 -4.28 16.63 -6.97
C LEU A 86 -3.02 16.91 -6.14
N THR A 87 -2.76 18.20 -5.91
CA THR A 87 -1.65 18.60 -5.06
C THR A 87 -1.89 18.13 -3.63
N GLU A 88 -0.88 17.50 -3.02
CA GLU A 88 -0.89 17.09 -1.62
C GLU A 88 -1.05 18.31 -0.71
N SER A 89 -2.01 18.27 0.21
CA SER A 89 -2.28 19.38 1.11
C SER A 89 -1.84 19.13 2.55
N GLU A 90 -1.66 17.87 2.95
CA GLU A 90 -1.24 17.47 4.27
C GLU A 90 -0.19 16.37 4.20
N PRO A 91 0.72 16.28 5.19
CA PRO A 91 1.71 15.20 5.23
C PRO A 91 1.05 13.82 5.24
N GLY A 92 1.45 12.96 4.30
CA GLY A 92 0.92 11.60 4.19
C GLY A 92 -0.48 11.47 3.60
N VAL A 93 -1.07 12.58 3.15
CA VAL A 93 -2.39 12.62 2.50
C VAL A 93 -2.23 12.85 1.01
N TYR A 94 -2.84 11.98 0.22
CA TYR A 94 -2.77 12.01 -1.24
C TYR A 94 -4.19 12.17 -1.79
N LYS A 95 -4.41 13.22 -2.56
CA LYS A 95 -5.73 13.59 -3.07
C LYS A 95 -5.84 13.31 -4.56
N PHE A 96 -7.03 12.90 -4.94
CA PHE A 96 -7.36 12.59 -6.33
C PHE A 96 -8.74 13.17 -6.66
N ARG A 97 -8.93 13.45 -7.94
CA ARG A 97 -10.24 13.77 -8.49
C ARG A 97 -10.68 12.66 -9.43
N ALA A 98 -11.92 12.23 -9.30
CA ALA A 98 -12.49 11.18 -10.13
C ALA A 98 -13.97 11.45 -10.40
N ASP A 99 -14.44 10.92 -11.53
CA ASP A 99 -15.86 10.94 -11.86
C ASP A 99 -16.47 9.60 -11.42
N PHE A 100 -17.37 9.64 -10.45
CA PHE A 100 -18.11 8.47 -10.04
C PHE A 100 -19.36 8.34 -10.89
N THR A 101 -19.31 7.47 -11.88
CA THR A 101 -20.34 7.36 -12.92
C THR A 101 -21.53 6.51 -12.54
N MET A 102 -21.44 5.81 -11.42
CA MET A 102 -22.47 4.92 -10.89
C MET A 102 -22.37 4.86 -9.38
N ALA A 103 -23.52 4.80 -8.71
CA ALA A 103 -23.57 4.55 -7.27
C ALA A 103 -23.09 3.11 -6.97
N GLY A 104 -22.45 2.92 -5.84
CA GLY A 104 -21.91 1.64 -5.39
C GLY A 104 -20.47 1.72 -4.94
N GLY A 105 -19.86 0.56 -4.73
CA GLY A 105 -18.48 0.43 -4.28
C GLY A 105 -17.47 0.57 -5.40
N TRP A 106 -16.48 1.43 -5.19
CA TRP A 106 -15.36 1.65 -6.09
C TRP A 106 -14.06 1.36 -5.37
N ALA A 107 -13.19 0.55 -5.95
CA ALA A 107 -11.86 0.29 -5.42
C ALA A 107 -10.84 1.16 -6.12
N LEU A 108 -10.15 1.99 -5.33
CA LEU A 108 -8.96 2.72 -5.78
C LEU A 108 -7.74 1.85 -5.52
N LYS A 109 -7.14 1.35 -6.58
CA LYS A 109 -5.92 0.54 -6.54
C LYS A 109 -4.72 1.45 -6.79
N LEU A 110 -3.73 1.37 -5.91
CA LEU A 110 -2.59 2.29 -5.90
C LEU A 110 -1.28 1.53 -5.88
N GLN A 111 -0.30 2.07 -6.60
CA GLN A 111 1.09 1.64 -6.51
C GLN A 111 1.96 2.87 -6.25
N ALA A 112 2.81 2.76 -5.25
CA ALA A 112 3.64 3.88 -4.81
C ALA A 112 5.09 3.47 -4.58
N LYS A 113 5.99 4.40 -4.81
CA LYS A 113 7.38 4.35 -4.38
C LYS A 113 7.53 5.16 -3.11
N VAL A 114 7.99 4.52 -2.06
CA VAL A 114 8.28 5.16 -0.78
C VAL A 114 9.80 5.33 -0.67
N GLN A 115 10.23 6.52 -0.29
CA GLN A 115 11.65 6.81 -0.14
C GLN A 115 12.28 5.88 0.91
N GLY A 116 13.39 5.25 0.53
CA GLY A 116 14.09 4.29 1.37
C GLY A 116 13.59 2.85 1.26
N GLU A 117 12.48 2.60 0.55
CA GLU A 117 11.95 1.26 0.35
C GLU A 117 12.29 0.74 -1.05
N PRO A 118 12.93 -0.44 -1.16
CA PRO A 118 13.28 -1.01 -2.46
C PRO A 118 12.07 -1.57 -3.21
N GLU A 119 11.04 -2.01 -2.48
CA GLU A 119 9.85 -2.62 -3.07
C GLU A 119 8.74 -1.60 -3.31
N THR A 120 7.95 -1.84 -4.36
CA THR A 120 6.74 -1.05 -4.61
C THR A 120 5.69 -1.34 -3.55
N VAL A 121 5.14 -0.28 -2.96
CA VAL A 121 4.01 -0.38 -2.04
C VAL A 121 2.71 -0.41 -2.84
N GLN A 122 1.90 -1.42 -2.64
CA GLN A 122 0.62 -1.60 -3.32
C GLN A 122 -0.51 -1.63 -2.30
N GLY A 123 -1.65 -1.11 -2.69
CA GLY A 123 -2.84 -1.18 -1.86
C GLY A 123 -4.11 -0.88 -2.63
N ALA A 124 -5.23 -1.15 -1.98
CA ALA A 124 -6.54 -0.82 -2.50
C ALA A 124 -7.39 -0.22 -1.38
N VAL A 125 -8.17 0.79 -1.74
CA VAL A 125 -9.07 1.48 -0.82
C VAL A 125 -10.44 1.54 -1.45
N VAL A 126 -11.48 1.19 -0.69
CA VAL A 126 -12.86 1.19 -1.21
C VAL A 126 -13.56 2.48 -0.82
N PHE A 127 -14.14 3.13 -1.83
CA PHE A 127 -15.04 4.26 -1.67
C PHE A 127 -16.44 3.84 -2.08
N THR A 128 -17.45 4.33 -1.37
CA THR A 128 -18.84 4.09 -1.72
C THR A 128 -19.46 5.36 -2.27
N ALA A 129 -19.87 5.32 -3.54
CA ALA A 129 -20.57 6.42 -4.18
C ALA A 129 -22.06 6.33 -3.88
N LYS A 130 -22.61 7.41 -3.38
CA LYS A 130 -24.04 7.54 -3.03
C LYS A 130 -24.67 8.71 -3.75
N ASP A 131 -25.95 8.56 -4.08
CA ASP A 131 -26.78 9.62 -4.67
C ASP A 131 -27.10 10.75 -3.68
#